data_21cde7b385ea675a88711fe56d5d99aa
#
_entry.id   21cde7b385ea675a88711fe56d5d99aa
#
_cell.length_a   1.000
_cell.length_b   1.000
_cell.length_c   1.000
_cell.angle_alpha   90.00
_cell.angle_beta   90.00
_cell.angle_gamma   90.00
#
_symmetry.space_group_name_H-M   'P 1'
#
loop_
_entity.id
_entity.type
_entity.pdbx_description
1 polymer ?
#
loop_
_entity_poly.entity_id
_entity_poly.type
_entity_poly.pdbx_seq_one_letter_code
_entity_poly.pdbx_strand_id
1 'polypeptide(L)'
;GARIDGQAGVVLDVLTYYSNIEVVAFFDNRVVSKGATIQGIPIIGDIDKFSKFDNSKIDAIHVSIGDNKARYDIYKKLKPNGIPFISVIHPTAVISSSAKIGKGCFIGANATIQNNSIIGDYTIINTGTIVEHDNVIGDAVHMAPGSCTSGRVKIRDLAFLGVGSTVTPDVCIGKAAFVNAGTMVKKDIDDGITVAGYSSKIHFKNIYLDIEG
;
A
#
# COMPACT_ATOMS: atom_id res chain seq x y z
N GLY A 1 -0.43 3.55 11.35
CA GLY A 1 -0.52 5.00 11.43
C GLY A 1 -1.94 5.46 11.73
N ALA A 2 -2.09 6.36 12.67
CA ALA A 2 -3.38 6.81 13.17
C ALA A 2 -3.73 8.26 12.75
N ARG A 3 -3.36 8.68 11.53
CA ARG A 3 -3.81 9.98 11.00
C ARG A 3 -5.25 9.88 10.53
N ILE A 4 -6.16 10.65 11.15
CA ILE A 4 -7.56 10.79 10.70
C ILE A 4 -7.62 11.34 9.27
N ASP A 5 -6.68 12.21 8.93
CA ASP A 5 -6.53 12.88 7.64
C ASP A 5 -5.70 12.07 6.62
N GLY A 6 -5.55 10.77 6.81
CA GLY A 6 -4.70 9.93 5.97
C GLY A 6 -5.25 8.52 5.76
N GLN A 7 -4.37 7.63 5.33
CA GLN A 7 -4.70 6.25 4.96
C GLN A 7 -5.49 5.49 6.04
N ALA A 8 -5.27 5.80 7.34
CA ALA A 8 -5.99 5.11 8.43
C ALA A 8 -7.50 5.40 8.41
N GLY A 9 -7.91 6.63 8.13
CA GLY A 9 -9.34 6.97 7.99
C GLY A 9 -9.97 6.22 6.83
N VAL A 10 -9.31 6.20 5.66
CA VAL A 10 -9.78 5.48 4.48
C VAL A 10 -9.94 3.97 4.74
N VAL A 11 -8.96 3.36 5.41
CA VAL A 11 -9.03 1.93 5.79
C VAL A 11 -10.18 1.69 6.75
N LEU A 12 -10.37 2.57 7.74
CA LEU A 12 -11.45 2.44 8.71
C LEU A 12 -12.82 2.51 8.04
N ASP A 13 -13.02 3.45 7.10
CA ASP A 13 -14.27 3.53 6.33
C ASP A 13 -14.56 2.22 5.58
N VAL A 14 -13.54 1.63 4.95
CA VAL A 14 -13.74 0.33 4.27
C VAL A 14 -14.13 -0.76 5.27
N LEU A 15 -13.56 -0.76 6.46
CA LEU A 15 -13.87 -1.77 7.47
C LEU A 15 -15.30 -1.69 7.99
N THR A 16 -15.99 -0.55 7.85
CA THR A 16 -17.41 -0.42 8.22
C THR A 16 -18.34 -1.28 7.37
N TYR A 17 -17.91 -1.71 6.19
CA TYR A 17 -18.69 -2.65 5.35
C TYR A 17 -18.65 -4.11 5.83
N TYR A 18 -17.78 -4.42 6.81
CA TYR A 18 -17.58 -5.78 7.31
C TYR A 18 -18.13 -5.93 8.73
N SER A 19 -19.28 -6.59 8.87
CA SER A 19 -19.95 -6.78 10.18
C SER A 19 -19.21 -7.71 11.14
N ASN A 20 -18.25 -8.47 10.65
CA ASN A 20 -17.46 -9.44 11.41
C ASN A 20 -16.06 -8.93 11.79
N ILE A 21 -15.77 -7.64 11.54
CA ILE A 21 -14.49 -7.02 11.89
C ILE A 21 -14.74 -5.91 12.90
N GLU A 22 -14.04 -5.96 14.01
CA GLU A 22 -13.98 -4.92 15.01
C GLU A 22 -12.57 -4.34 15.09
N VAL A 23 -12.44 -3.02 14.95
CA VAL A 23 -11.16 -2.33 15.14
C VAL A 23 -11.02 -1.97 16.61
N VAL A 24 -10.16 -2.67 17.33
CA VAL A 24 -10.03 -2.52 18.78
C VAL A 24 -9.08 -1.40 19.19
N ALA A 25 -8.08 -1.07 18.38
CA ALA A 25 -7.09 -0.05 18.73
C ALA A 25 -6.27 0.43 17.51
N PHE A 26 -5.68 1.62 17.66
CA PHE A 26 -4.63 2.13 16.81
C PHE A 26 -3.30 2.26 17.55
N PHE A 27 -2.21 2.06 16.82
CA PHE A 27 -0.85 2.41 17.24
C PHE A 27 -0.27 3.46 16.31
N ASP A 28 0.35 4.51 16.87
CA ASP A 28 1.01 5.59 16.11
C ASP A 28 2.22 6.11 16.88
N ASN A 29 3.34 6.31 16.18
CA ASN A 29 4.61 6.77 16.77
C ASN A 29 4.62 8.27 17.07
N ARG A 30 3.61 9.03 16.62
CA ARG A 30 3.51 10.44 16.95
C ARG A 30 3.03 10.60 18.38
N VAL A 31 3.52 11.65 19.03
CA VAL A 31 3.05 12.02 20.39
C VAL A 31 1.56 12.33 20.29
N VAL A 32 0.76 11.41 20.78
CA VAL A 32 -0.68 11.58 20.87
C VAL A 32 -1.01 11.85 22.32
N SER A 33 -1.87 12.82 22.58
CA SER A 33 -2.35 13.11 23.93
C SER A 33 -2.98 11.84 24.52
N LYS A 34 -2.75 11.61 25.81
CA LYS A 34 -3.33 10.45 26.52
C LYS A 34 -4.86 10.46 26.36
N GLY A 35 -5.41 9.35 25.89
CA GLY A 35 -6.86 9.21 25.66
C GLY A 35 -7.34 9.68 24.27
N ALA A 36 -6.43 9.96 23.32
CA ALA A 36 -6.83 10.29 21.94
C ALA A 36 -7.52 9.10 21.26
N THR A 37 -8.51 9.41 20.43
CA THR A 37 -9.28 8.42 19.66
C THR A 37 -9.40 8.83 18.21
N ILE A 38 -9.66 7.84 17.34
CA ILE A 38 -10.12 8.05 15.96
C ILE A 38 -11.51 7.40 15.85
N GLN A 39 -12.53 8.18 15.59
CA GLN A 39 -13.92 7.69 15.52
C GLN A 39 -14.31 6.83 16.74
N GLY A 40 -13.87 7.24 17.95
CA GLY A 40 -14.11 6.51 19.20
C GLY A 40 -13.14 5.37 19.49
N ILE A 41 -12.31 4.95 18.55
CA ILE A 41 -11.35 3.86 18.72
C ILE A 41 -10.06 4.40 19.34
N PRO A 42 -9.55 3.82 20.45
CA PRO A 42 -8.41 4.36 21.18
C PRO A 42 -7.10 4.27 20.38
N ILE A 43 -6.28 5.31 20.54
CA ILE A 43 -4.87 5.27 20.13
C ILE A 43 -4.06 4.89 21.36
N ILE A 44 -3.51 3.68 21.38
CA ILE A 44 -2.86 3.11 22.59
C ILE A 44 -1.44 3.63 22.77
N GLY A 45 -0.79 4.07 21.70
CA GLY A 45 0.53 4.67 21.74
C GLY A 45 1.45 4.23 20.60
N ASP A 46 2.75 4.23 20.89
CA ASP A 46 3.81 3.90 19.94
C ASP A 46 3.77 2.42 19.53
N ILE A 47 4.11 2.13 18.29
CA ILE A 47 4.24 0.78 17.75
C ILE A 47 5.26 -0.07 18.53
N ASP A 48 6.26 0.56 19.20
CA ASP A 48 7.23 -0.11 20.05
C ASP A 48 6.60 -0.73 21.31
N LYS A 49 5.42 -0.25 21.68
CA LYS A 49 4.64 -0.81 22.80
C LYS A 49 3.76 -1.98 22.36
N PHE A 50 3.68 -2.27 21.08
CA PHE A 50 2.81 -3.34 20.55
C PHE A 50 3.14 -4.70 21.18
N SER A 51 4.43 -5.03 21.37
CA SER A 51 4.86 -6.29 21.99
C SER A 51 4.46 -6.43 23.48
N LYS A 52 4.13 -5.29 24.13
CA LYS A 52 3.66 -5.24 25.52
C LYS A 52 2.14 -5.17 25.63
N PHE A 53 1.46 -5.05 24.50
CA PHE A 53 0.00 -5.07 24.46
C PHE A 53 -0.50 -6.50 24.62
N ASP A 54 -1.63 -6.66 25.29
CA ASP A 54 -2.28 -7.97 25.40
C ASP A 54 -2.80 -8.41 24.04
N ASN A 55 -1.99 -9.18 23.34
CA ASN A 55 -2.28 -9.67 22.01
C ASN A 55 -3.30 -10.83 21.98
N SER A 56 -3.72 -11.33 23.14
CA SER A 56 -4.66 -12.47 23.24
C SER A 56 -6.04 -12.18 22.64
N LYS A 57 -6.34 -10.89 22.40
CA LYS A 57 -7.62 -10.41 21.84
C LYS A 57 -7.47 -9.86 20.43
N ILE A 58 -6.31 -10.06 19.79
CA ILE A 58 -6.05 -9.56 18.42
C ILE A 58 -5.95 -10.73 17.45
N ASP A 59 -6.89 -10.83 16.55
CA ASP A 59 -6.89 -11.86 15.51
C ASP A 59 -6.04 -11.45 14.29
N ALA A 60 -5.90 -10.13 14.02
CA ALA A 60 -5.19 -9.66 12.86
C ALA A 60 -4.69 -8.22 12.99
N ILE A 61 -3.74 -7.87 12.12
CA ILE A 61 -3.15 -6.54 12.01
C ILE A 61 -3.29 -6.02 10.57
N HIS A 62 -3.49 -4.70 10.43
CA HIS A 62 -3.33 -3.98 9.17
C HIS A 62 -2.46 -2.74 9.37
N VAL A 63 -1.52 -2.47 8.43
CA VAL A 63 -0.62 -1.30 8.51
C VAL A 63 -1.11 -0.20 7.56
N SER A 64 -1.85 0.77 8.10
CA SER A 64 -2.50 1.85 7.35
C SER A 64 -1.57 3.05 7.17
N ILE A 65 -0.49 2.90 6.41
CA ILE A 65 0.51 3.96 6.15
C ILE A 65 0.74 4.07 4.65
N GLY A 66 0.60 5.30 4.10
CA GLY A 66 0.78 5.58 2.68
C GLY A 66 2.24 5.52 2.22
N ASP A 67 3.20 5.87 3.08
CA ASP A 67 4.63 5.78 2.77
C ASP A 67 5.07 4.32 2.68
N ASN A 68 5.65 3.93 1.54
CA ASN A 68 6.00 2.55 1.24
C ASN A 68 7.06 1.98 2.18
N LYS A 69 8.12 2.76 2.41
CA LYS A 69 9.23 2.35 3.27
C LYS A 69 8.80 2.21 4.73
N ALA A 70 8.09 3.23 5.26
CA ALA A 70 7.58 3.20 6.63
C ALA A 70 6.60 2.03 6.83
N ARG A 71 5.69 1.78 5.86
CA ARG A 71 4.76 0.65 5.89
C ARG A 71 5.50 -0.68 5.94
N TYR A 72 6.50 -0.86 5.09
CA TYR A 72 7.30 -2.08 5.02
C TYR A 72 8.14 -2.33 6.27
N ASP A 73 8.75 -1.28 6.84
CA ASP A 73 9.55 -1.38 8.06
C ASP A 73 8.69 -1.76 9.28
N ILE A 74 7.52 -1.15 9.41
CA ILE A 74 6.58 -1.52 10.48
C ILE A 74 6.13 -2.97 10.33
N TYR A 75 5.85 -3.41 9.11
CA TYR A 75 5.55 -4.81 8.86
C TYR A 75 6.68 -5.73 9.33
N LYS A 76 7.92 -5.49 8.90
CA LYS A 76 9.09 -6.29 9.34
C LYS A 76 9.18 -6.35 10.87
N LYS A 77 8.95 -5.21 11.53
CA LYS A 77 8.98 -5.10 12.99
C LYS A 77 7.88 -5.90 13.68
N LEU A 78 6.69 -5.96 13.11
CA LEU A 78 5.54 -6.65 13.70
C LEU A 78 5.48 -8.14 13.35
N LYS A 79 6.06 -8.58 12.24
CA LYS A 79 6.05 -9.97 11.77
C LYS A 79 6.45 -11.00 12.84
N PRO A 80 7.47 -10.75 13.71
CA PRO A 80 7.87 -11.72 14.74
C PRO A 80 6.79 -12.02 15.79
N ASN A 81 5.73 -11.18 15.91
CA ASN A 81 4.65 -11.43 16.88
C ASN A 81 3.71 -12.58 16.46
N GLY A 82 3.84 -13.09 15.24
CA GLY A 82 3.04 -14.21 14.75
C GLY A 82 1.57 -13.90 14.43
N ILE A 83 1.10 -12.67 14.64
CA ILE A 83 -0.28 -12.27 14.34
C ILE A 83 -0.43 -12.08 12.83
N PRO A 84 -1.49 -12.64 12.20
CA PRO A 84 -1.72 -12.52 10.77
C PRO A 84 -1.89 -11.06 10.30
N PHE A 85 -1.40 -10.75 9.12
CA PHE A 85 -1.71 -9.48 8.44
C PHE A 85 -2.88 -9.69 7.50
N ILE A 86 -3.94 -8.90 7.67
CA ILE A 86 -5.13 -8.96 6.80
C ILE A 86 -5.05 -7.93 5.68
N SER A 87 -5.53 -8.30 4.52
CA SER A 87 -5.80 -7.37 3.43
C SER A 87 -7.19 -6.76 3.60
N VAL A 88 -7.31 -5.46 3.38
CA VAL A 88 -8.57 -4.70 3.45
C VAL A 88 -8.97 -4.34 2.02
N ILE A 89 -10.14 -4.85 1.59
CA ILE A 89 -10.60 -4.73 0.21
C ILE A 89 -11.94 -4.03 0.20
N HIS A 90 -12.06 -2.93 -0.54
CA HIS A 90 -13.35 -2.24 -0.66
C HIS A 90 -14.36 -3.11 -1.43
N PRO A 91 -15.65 -3.19 -1.00
CA PRO A 91 -16.66 -4.04 -1.66
C PRO A 91 -16.92 -3.73 -3.14
N THR A 92 -16.62 -2.50 -3.59
CA THR A 92 -16.76 -2.12 -5.01
C THR A 92 -15.50 -2.40 -5.84
N ALA A 93 -14.45 -2.96 -5.26
CA ALA A 93 -13.29 -3.39 -6.04
C ALA A 93 -13.65 -4.59 -6.93
N VAL A 94 -13.22 -4.55 -8.18
CA VAL A 94 -13.43 -5.63 -9.15
C VAL A 94 -12.13 -6.43 -9.27
N ILE A 95 -12.14 -7.65 -8.75
CA ILE A 95 -10.95 -8.51 -8.73
C ILE A 95 -11.25 -9.80 -9.48
N SER A 96 -10.46 -10.09 -10.49
CA SER A 96 -10.56 -11.34 -11.25
C SER A 96 -10.33 -12.54 -10.33
N SER A 97 -11.06 -13.61 -10.54
CA SER A 97 -10.93 -14.88 -9.80
C SER A 97 -9.55 -15.55 -9.97
N SER A 98 -8.82 -15.24 -11.03
CA SER A 98 -7.46 -15.73 -11.27
C SER A 98 -6.37 -14.80 -10.71
N ALA A 99 -6.72 -13.60 -10.25
CA ALA A 99 -5.76 -12.71 -9.60
C ALA A 99 -5.35 -13.23 -8.22
N LYS A 100 -4.10 -12.97 -7.84
CA LYS A 100 -3.56 -13.33 -6.53
C LYS A 100 -3.24 -12.07 -5.75
N ILE A 101 -3.79 -11.95 -4.54
CA ILE A 101 -3.55 -10.81 -3.65
C ILE A 101 -2.74 -11.30 -2.45
N GLY A 102 -1.65 -10.61 -2.18
CA GLY A 102 -0.80 -10.86 -1.01
C GLY A 102 -1.44 -10.44 0.32
N LYS A 103 -0.67 -10.52 1.39
CA LYS A 103 -1.12 -10.21 2.76
C LYS A 103 -1.00 -8.72 3.05
N GLY A 104 -1.84 -8.20 3.94
CA GLY A 104 -1.75 -6.84 4.43
C GLY A 104 -1.96 -5.75 3.37
N CYS A 105 -2.54 -6.10 2.22
CA CYS A 105 -2.84 -5.18 1.13
C CYS A 105 -4.02 -4.28 1.45
N PHE A 106 -4.05 -3.10 0.83
CA PHE A 106 -5.24 -2.27 0.75
C PHE A 106 -5.69 -2.17 -0.72
N ILE A 107 -6.94 -2.52 -0.98
CA ILE A 107 -7.57 -2.39 -2.30
C ILE A 107 -8.73 -1.41 -2.17
N GLY A 108 -8.57 -0.24 -2.77
CA GLY A 108 -9.51 0.88 -2.64
C GLY A 108 -10.79 0.73 -3.45
N ALA A 109 -11.71 1.67 -3.24
CA ALA A 109 -12.97 1.73 -3.96
C ALA A 109 -12.75 1.78 -5.48
N ASN A 110 -13.55 1.01 -6.23
CA ASN A 110 -13.52 0.93 -7.69
C ASN A 110 -12.15 0.58 -8.29
N ALA A 111 -11.23 0.03 -7.50
CA ALA A 111 -10.00 -0.53 -8.04
C ALA A 111 -10.33 -1.78 -8.86
N THR A 112 -9.65 -1.94 -9.99
CA THR A 112 -9.83 -3.09 -10.88
C THR A 112 -8.52 -3.86 -10.99
N ILE A 113 -8.56 -5.18 -10.73
CA ILE A 113 -7.41 -6.08 -10.86
C ILE A 113 -7.82 -7.21 -11.81
N GLN A 114 -7.22 -7.22 -12.99
CA GLN A 114 -7.55 -8.14 -14.06
C GLN A 114 -6.87 -9.51 -13.91
N ASN A 115 -7.25 -10.43 -14.80
CA ASN A 115 -6.84 -11.83 -14.77
C ASN A 115 -5.32 -12.04 -14.74
N ASN A 116 -4.91 -13.11 -14.05
CA ASN A 116 -3.52 -13.55 -13.88
C ASN A 116 -2.59 -12.53 -13.20
N SER A 117 -3.11 -11.40 -12.72
CA SER A 117 -2.27 -10.40 -12.04
C SER A 117 -1.92 -10.86 -10.63
N ILE A 118 -0.68 -10.59 -10.22
CA ILE A 118 -0.15 -10.94 -8.91
C ILE A 118 0.18 -9.65 -8.17
N ILE A 119 -0.41 -9.47 -7.00
CA ILE A 119 -0.16 -8.34 -6.10
C ILE A 119 0.62 -8.85 -4.92
N GLY A 120 1.81 -8.31 -4.70
CA GLY A 120 2.68 -8.64 -3.57
C GLY A 120 2.12 -8.16 -2.22
N ASP A 121 2.80 -8.55 -1.15
CA ASP A 121 2.40 -8.28 0.22
C ASP A 121 2.43 -6.76 0.54
N TYR A 122 1.54 -6.29 1.41
CA TYR A 122 1.51 -4.89 1.93
C TYR A 122 1.35 -3.80 0.87
N THR A 123 0.89 -4.15 -0.31
CA THR A 123 0.72 -3.25 -1.45
C THR A 123 -0.60 -2.50 -1.34
N ILE A 124 -0.58 -1.24 -1.76
CA ILE A 124 -1.76 -0.38 -1.86
C ILE A 124 -2.13 -0.24 -3.35
N ILE A 125 -3.29 -0.75 -3.71
CA ILE A 125 -3.98 -0.47 -4.96
C ILE A 125 -5.11 0.50 -4.63
N ASN A 126 -4.87 1.78 -4.82
CA ASN A 126 -5.72 2.82 -4.27
C ASN A 126 -7.01 3.04 -5.10
N THR A 127 -7.84 3.97 -4.69
CA THR A 127 -9.16 4.28 -5.29
C THR A 127 -9.07 4.46 -6.81
N GLY A 128 -9.91 3.73 -7.54
CA GLY A 128 -10.01 3.81 -9.00
C GLY A 128 -8.76 3.39 -9.78
N THR A 129 -7.81 2.72 -9.14
CA THR A 129 -6.61 2.19 -9.79
C THR A 129 -6.95 1.00 -10.68
N ILE A 130 -6.32 0.92 -11.86
CA ILE A 130 -6.50 -0.20 -12.78
C ILE A 130 -5.18 -0.96 -12.92
N VAL A 131 -5.23 -2.24 -12.60
CA VAL A 131 -4.17 -3.22 -12.85
C VAL A 131 -4.67 -4.17 -13.93
N GLU A 132 -4.17 -4.01 -15.15
CA GLU A 132 -4.55 -4.86 -16.28
C GLU A 132 -3.94 -6.27 -16.17
N HIS A 133 -4.29 -7.14 -17.13
CA HIS A 133 -3.97 -8.57 -17.14
C HIS A 133 -2.46 -8.87 -17.09
N ASP A 134 -2.10 -9.99 -16.47
CA ASP A 134 -0.74 -10.54 -16.42
C ASP A 134 0.30 -9.59 -15.78
N ASN A 135 -0.13 -8.69 -14.90
CA ASN A 135 0.77 -7.80 -14.18
C ASN A 135 1.41 -8.50 -12.98
N VAL A 136 2.63 -8.12 -12.65
CA VAL A 136 3.33 -8.53 -11.43
C VAL A 136 3.70 -7.30 -10.64
N ILE A 137 2.99 -7.08 -9.55
CA ILE A 137 3.21 -5.96 -8.62
C ILE A 137 3.90 -6.49 -7.38
N GLY A 138 5.05 -5.94 -7.04
CA GLY A 138 5.88 -6.36 -5.90
C GLY A 138 5.33 -5.98 -4.54
N ASP A 139 6.14 -6.20 -3.51
CA ASP A 139 5.80 -5.93 -2.11
C ASP A 139 5.85 -4.43 -1.79
N ALA A 140 4.93 -4.01 -0.93
CA ALA A 140 4.86 -2.64 -0.42
C ALA A 140 4.82 -1.56 -1.52
N VAL A 141 4.36 -1.87 -2.71
CA VAL A 141 4.10 -0.91 -3.79
C VAL A 141 2.90 -0.03 -3.41
N HIS A 142 2.89 1.20 -3.89
CA HIS A 142 1.71 2.06 -3.80
C HIS A 142 1.35 2.57 -5.20
N MET A 143 0.25 2.09 -5.71
CA MET A 143 -0.41 2.64 -6.88
C MET A 143 -1.44 3.66 -6.40
N ALA A 144 -1.14 4.95 -6.56
CA ALA A 144 -1.98 6.05 -6.08
C ALA A 144 -3.29 6.17 -6.86
N PRO A 145 -4.28 6.92 -6.35
CA PRO A 145 -5.61 6.99 -6.95
C PRO A 145 -5.60 7.24 -8.47
N GLY A 146 -6.40 6.47 -9.20
CA GLY A 146 -6.55 6.60 -10.64
C GLY A 146 -5.31 6.25 -11.47
N SER A 147 -4.25 5.69 -10.89
CA SER A 147 -3.13 5.17 -11.68
C SER A 147 -3.53 3.92 -12.46
N CYS A 148 -2.90 3.69 -13.62
CA CYS A 148 -3.28 2.60 -14.51
C CYS A 148 -2.06 1.92 -15.10
N THR A 149 -2.05 0.60 -15.10
CA THR A 149 -1.09 -0.21 -15.87
C THR A 149 -1.80 -0.92 -17.00
N SER A 150 -1.14 -1.01 -18.15
CA SER A 150 -1.55 -1.89 -19.25
C SER A 150 -1.11 -3.34 -18.97
N GLY A 151 -1.33 -4.25 -19.93
CA GLY A 151 -0.98 -5.67 -19.75
C GLY A 151 0.52 -5.94 -19.59
N ARG A 152 0.87 -6.97 -18.82
CA ARG A 152 2.23 -7.52 -18.64
C ARG A 152 3.26 -6.54 -18.06
N VAL A 153 2.81 -5.56 -17.30
CA VAL A 153 3.69 -4.64 -16.57
C VAL A 153 4.26 -5.34 -15.33
N LYS A 154 5.54 -5.06 -15.02
CA LYS A 154 6.19 -5.49 -13.80
C LYS A 154 6.55 -4.27 -12.96
N ILE A 155 6.08 -4.23 -11.72
CA ILE A 155 6.44 -3.18 -10.76
C ILE A 155 7.15 -3.85 -9.60
N ARG A 156 8.40 -3.46 -9.36
CA ARG A 156 9.20 -4.04 -8.28
C ARG A 156 8.87 -3.41 -6.92
N ASP A 157 9.35 -4.05 -5.86
CA ASP A 157 9.05 -3.68 -4.48
C ASP A 157 9.27 -2.20 -4.18
N LEU A 158 8.47 -1.65 -3.28
CA LEU A 158 8.57 -0.27 -2.78
C LEU A 158 8.34 0.82 -3.83
N ALA A 159 8.07 0.48 -5.09
CA ALA A 159 7.81 1.50 -6.12
C ALA A 159 6.53 2.29 -5.81
N PHE A 160 6.50 3.54 -6.25
CA PHE A 160 5.36 4.43 -6.09
C PHE A 160 4.89 4.95 -7.46
N LEU A 161 3.62 4.74 -7.76
CA LEU A 161 2.95 5.32 -8.95
C LEU A 161 2.03 6.45 -8.50
N GLY A 162 2.35 7.67 -8.93
CA GLY A 162 1.60 8.88 -8.59
C GLY A 162 0.18 8.90 -9.16
N VAL A 163 -0.64 9.78 -8.59
CA VAL A 163 -2.06 9.95 -8.99
C VAL A 163 -2.20 10.11 -10.50
N GLY A 164 -3.07 9.31 -11.12
CA GLY A 164 -3.35 9.38 -12.56
C GLY A 164 -2.17 9.04 -13.47
N SER A 165 -1.09 8.44 -12.97
CA SER A 165 0.00 7.96 -13.83
C SER A 165 -0.41 6.75 -14.63
N THR A 166 0.18 6.55 -15.81
CA THR A 166 -0.13 5.43 -16.69
C THR A 166 1.15 4.73 -17.13
N VAL A 167 1.08 3.40 -17.26
CA VAL A 167 2.22 2.58 -17.68
C VAL A 167 1.81 1.76 -18.91
N THR A 168 2.55 1.88 -20.02
CA THR A 168 2.29 1.15 -21.25
C THR A 168 2.65 -0.34 -21.12
N PRO A 169 2.18 -1.22 -22.02
CA PRO A 169 2.42 -2.66 -21.93
C PRO A 169 3.91 -3.02 -21.87
N ASP A 170 4.21 -4.15 -21.23
CA ASP A 170 5.53 -4.80 -21.17
C ASP A 170 6.62 -3.99 -20.46
N VAL A 171 6.29 -2.89 -19.78
CA VAL A 171 7.24 -2.04 -19.04
C VAL A 171 7.57 -2.63 -17.67
N CYS A 172 8.84 -2.48 -17.25
CA CYS A 172 9.33 -2.78 -15.93
C CYS A 172 9.61 -1.49 -15.14
N ILE A 173 8.99 -1.35 -13.96
CA ILE A 173 9.26 -0.27 -12.99
C ILE A 173 10.17 -0.83 -11.92
N GLY A 174 11.35 -0.23 -11.73
CA GLY A 174 12.37 -0.67 -10.78
C GLY A 174 11.96 -0.55 -9.31
N LYS A 175 12.71 -1.24 -8.45
CA LYS A 175 12.53 -1.21 -6.99
C LYS A 175 12.66 0.23 -6.47
N ALA A 176 11.74 0.66 -5.60
CA ALA A 176 11.71 2.00 -5.04
C ALA A 176 11.71 3.14 -6.09
N ALA A 177 11.39 2.85 -7.35
CA ALA A 177 11.20 3.88 -8.36
C ALA A 177 9.97 4.74 -8.02
N PHE A 178 10.01 6.00 -8.42
CA PHE A 178 8.95 6.96 -8.14
C PHE A 178 8.43 7.57 -9.45
N VAL A 179 7.19 7.28 -9.78
CA VAL A 179 6.49 7.86 -10.93
C VAL A 179 5.63 9.02 -10.43
N ASN A 180 5.92 10.25 -10.86
CA ASN A 180 5.13 11.42 -10.47
C ASN A 180 3.69 11.35 -11.03
N ALA A 181 2.81 12.12 -10.39
CA ALA A 181 1.41 12.21 -10.81
C ALA A 181 1.28 12.60 -12.30
N GLY A 182 0.31 12.00 -12.99
CA GLY A 182 0.02 12.27 -14.40
C GLY A 182 1.11 11.84 -15.39
N THR A 183 2.14 11.13 -14.93
CA THR A 183 3.24 10.70 -15.82
C THR A 183 2.84 9.49 -16.67
N MET A 184 3.12 9.55 -17.98
CA MET A 184 3.00 8.38 -18.87
C MET A 184 4.36 7.70 -19.00
N VAL A 185 4.47 6.47 -18.53
CA VAL A 185 5.69 5.65 -18.59
C VAL A 185 5.63 4.74 -19.81
N LYS A 186 6.60 4.88 -20.73
CA LYS A 186 6.67 4.13 -22.00
C LYS A 186 7.91 3.25 -22.12
N LYS A 187 8.80 3.27 -21.15
CA LYS A 187 10.06 2.52 -21.12
C LYS A 187 10.34 2.08 -19.69
N ASP A 188 11.16 1.09 -19.56
CA ASP A 188 11.63 0.61 -18.26
C ASP A 188 12.25 1.75 -17.44
N ILE A 189 12.03 1.68 -16.13
CA ILE A 189 12.60 2.60 -15.14
C ILE A 189 13.50 1.78 -14.23
N ASP A 190 14.76 2.20 -14.07
CA ASP A 190 15.70 1.57 -13.17
C ASP A 190 15.32 1.76 -11.69
N ASP A 191 15.94 0.93 -10.82
CA ASP A 191 15.73 0.99 -9.39
C ASP A 191 16.07 2.38 -8.82
N GLY A 192 15.20 2.90 -7.94
CA GLY A 192 15.37 4.17 -7.26
C GLY A 192 15.28 5.42 -8.13
N ILE A 193 14.86 5.32 -9.38
CA ILE A 193 14.75 6.48 -10.27
C ILE A 193 13.38 7.15 -10.11
N THR A 194 13.38 8.47 -10.10
CA THR A 194 12.17 9.30 -10.18
C THR A 194 11.96 9.79 -11.60
N VAL A 195 10.75 9.63 -12.11
CA VAL A 195 10.34 10.12 -13.44
C VAL A 195 9.14 11.06 -13.35
N ALA A 196 9.07 12.03 -14.24
CA ALA A 196 7.97 12.99 -14.34
C ALA A 196 7.71 13.45 -15.76
N GLY A 197 6.51 13.95 -16.01
CA GLY A 197 6.09 14.55 -17.28
C GLY A 197 5.46 13.56 -18.25
N TYR A 198 4.94 14.08 -19.35
CA TYR A 198 4.21 13.28 -20.36
C TYR A 198 5.05 12.20 -21.04
N SER A 199 6.38 12.32 -21.00
CA SER A 199 7.31 11.32 -21.54
C SER A 199 8.45 11.10 -20.56
N SER A 200 8.20 10.30 -19.52
CA SER A 200 9.15 9.78 -18.52
C SER A 200 10.57 10.37 -18.61
N LYS A 201 10.75 11.63 -18.25
CA LYS A 201 12.08 12.23 -18.12
C LYS A 201 12.64 11.88 -16.75
N ILE A 202 13.90 11.47 -16.69
CA ILE A 202 14.60 11.26 -15.42
C ILE A 202 14.86 12.63 -14.78
N HIS A 203 14.43 12.83 -13.53
CA HIS A 203 14.66 14.06 -12.81
C HIS A 203 15.79 13.92 -11.78
N PHE A 204 15.77 12.85 -10.98
CA PHE A 204 16.79 12.57 -9.97
C PHE A 204 16.72 11.11 -9.50
N LYS A 205 17.77 10.63 -8.85
CA LYS A 205 17.82 9.31 -8.24
C LYS A 205 17.20 9.35 -6.83
N ASN A 206 16.37 8.37 -6.50
CA ASN A 206 15.81 8.26 -5.15
C ASN A 206 16.88 7.87 -4.13
N ILE A 207 16.87 8.55 -2.99
CA ILE A 207 17.80 8.32 -1.88
C ILE A 207 17.53 7.00 -1.10
N TYR A 208 16.40 6.35 -1.35
CA TYR A 208 16.03 5.11 -0.64
C TYR A 208 16.83 3.86 -1.04
N LEU A 209 17.68 3.94 -2.07
CA LEU A 209 18.55 2.82 -2.45
C LEU A 209 19.81 2.69 -1.57
N ASP A 210 20.13 3.70 -0.78
CA ASP A 210 21.36 3.69 0.04
C ASP A 210 21.14 3.06 1.44
N ILE A 211 20.05 2.31 1.66
CA ILE A 211 19.67 1.77 2.97
C ILE A 211 19.82 0.23 3.04
N GLU A 212 20.62 -0.35 2.17
CA GLU A 212 21.11 -1.74 2.33
C GLU A 212 22.63 -1.71 2.60
N GLY A 213 23.00 -1.46 3.87
CA GLY A 213 24.28 -1.75 4.47
C GLY A 213 24.07 -2.74 5.61
#